data_6b219066f1ee1dec88ccef542ccf196a
#
_entry.id   6b219066f1ee1dec88ccef542ccf196a
#
_cell.length_a   1.000
_cell.length_b   1.000
_cell.length_c   1.000
_cell.angle_alpha   90.00
_cell.angle_beta   90.00
_cell.angle_gamma   90.00
#
_symmetry.space_group_name_H-M   'P 1'
#
loop_
_entity.id
_entity.type
_entity.pdbx_description
1 polymer ?
#
loop_
_entity_poly.entity_id
_entity_poly.type
_entity_poly.pdbx_seq_one_letter_code
_entity_poly.pdbx_strand_id
1 'polypeptide(L)'
;MSTFSTDLKLELIGTGEASGTWGDDTNNNLNLIQQAVAGYEAVPLSDGGTITLVMTNKTISNARNMVIKFTGTLTGASIVTIPDTIEKFYIFDCSAVVGPTNLTIKTASGTGFTLDAAKIYAAYTDGTNLNEISLDTLGGTIAFTSVTGTVATAQIADEAVTYAKIQDTTTANRVIGAATAGTVGEVQVSTDMIADDAVTAAKLADTAVSAGSYTASSITVDAQGRLTAASSGAGAANMIPLIFKVGPASGSFTLDPSASKVQAFLFAGGG
;
A
#
# COMPACT_ATOMS: atom_id res chain seq x y z
N MET A 1 -24.65 -35.42 49.44
CA MET A 1 -23.36 -35.31 48.77
C MET A 1 -23.41 -34.03 47.95
N SER A 2 -22.58 -33.07 48.25
CA SER A 2 -22.58 -31.77 47.59
C SER A 2 -22.31 -31.97 46.08
N THR A 3 -23.06 -31.25 45.25
CA THR A 3 -22.84 -31.13 43.81
C THR A 3 -22.14 -29.78 43.49
N PHE A 4 -21.63 -29.65 42.28
CA PHE A 4 -20.88 -28.44 41.89
C PHE A 4 -21.40 -27.92 40.55
N SER A 5 -21.38 -26.61 40.36
CA SER A 5 -21.67 -26.00 39.07
C SER A 5 -20.63 -26.42 38.01
N THR A 6 -21.07 -26.52 36.76
CA THR A 6 -20.26 -27.06 35.67
C THR A 6 -19.04 -26.18 35.40
N ASP A 7 -19.25 -24.86 35.29
CA ASP A 7 -18.20 -23.95 34.78
C ASP A 7 -17.31 -23.41 35.90
N LEU A 8 -17.91 -22.82 36.92
CA LEU A 8 -17.13 -22.18 38.00
C LEU A 8 -16.86 -23.11 39.16
N LYS A 9 -17.33 -24.35 39.13
CA LYS A 9 -17.13 -25.34 40.21
C LYS A 9 -17.53 -24.85 41.62
N LEU A 10 -18.64 -24.07 41.66
CA LEU A 10 -19.27 -23.60 42.90
C LEU A 10 -20.00 -24.73 43.57
N GLU A 11 -20.03 -24.77 44.86
CA GLU A 11 -20.82 -25.74 45.62
C GLU A 11 -22.30 -25.42 45.52
N LEU A 12 -23.10 -26.40 45.07
CA LEU A 12 -24.55 -26.31 45.02
C LEU A 12 -25.11 -26.97 46.31
N ILE A 13 -25.49 -26.15 47.28
CA ILE A 13 -25.93 -26.59 48.58
C ILE A 13 -27.37 -27.11 48.47
N GLY A 14 -27.57 -28.40 48.75
CA GLY A 14 -28.87 -29.02 48.77
C GLY A 14 -29.70 -28.64 50.04
N THR A 15 -31.03 -28.79 49.94
CA THR A 15 -31.91 -28.53 51.07
C THR A 15 -31.57 -29.47 52.22
N GLY A 16 -31.31 -28.91 53.40
CA GLY A 16 -30.91 -29.64 54.60
C GLY A 16 -29.42 -29.98 54.70
N GLU A 17 -28.62 -29.66 53.66
CA GLU A 17 -27.15 -29.75 53.74
C GLU A 17 -26.55 -28.49 54.36
N ALA A 18 -25.27 -28.56 54.73
CA ALA A 18 -24.49 -27.47 55.29
C ALA A 18 -25.04 -26.86 56.63
N SER A 19 -25.69 -27.68 57.44
CA SER A 19 -26.11 -27.24 58.78
C SER A 19 -24.93 -26.82 59.63
N GLY A 20 -24.89 -25.54 60.01
CA GLY A 20 -23.78 -24.93 60.76
C GLY A 20 -22.62 -24.39 59.91
N THR A 21 -22.54 -24.73 58.61
CA THR A 21 -21.47 -24.26 57.69
C THR A 21 -22.02 -23.44 56.54
N TRP A 22 -23.33 -23.25 56.44
CA TRP A 22 -23.99 -22.58 55.30
C TRP A 22 -23.43 -21.21 54.98
N GLY A 23 -23.11 -20.41 56.03
CA GLY A 23 -22.52 -19.07 55.88
C GLY A 23 -21.11 -19.12 55.28
N ASP A 24 -20.29 -20.06 55.70
CA ASP A 24 -18.93 -20.24 55.19
C ASP A 24 -18.95 -20.74 53.73
N ASP A 25 -19.81 -21.69 53.43
CA ASP A 25 -19.99 -22.22 52.05
C ASP A 25 -20.51 -21.14 51.10
N THR A 26 -21.45 -20.31 51.51
CA THR A 26 -21.94 -19.17 50.75
C THR A 26 -20.86 -18.14 50.50
N ASN A 27 -20.11 -17.73 51.57
CA ASN A 27 -19.02 -16.78 51.43
C ASN A 27 -17.90 -17.31 50.57
N ASN A 28 -17.60 -18.60 50.64
CA ASN A 28 -16.62 -19.23 49.77
C ASN A 28 -17.07 -19.17 48.27
N ASN A 29 -18.33 -19.49 47.99
CA ASN A 29 -18.87 -19.37 46.61
C ASN A 29 -18.80 -17.94 46.10
N LEU A 30 -19.12 -16.93 46.92
CA LEU A 30 -18.96 -15.50 46.54
C LEU A 30 -17.52 -15.15 46.24
N ASN A 31 -16.54 -15.65 47.00
CA ASN A 31 -15.12 -15.45 46.74
C ASN A 31 -14.69 -16.11 45.41
N LEU A 32 -15.22 -17.30 45.09
CA LEU A 32 -14.95 -17.97 43.81
C LEU A 32 -15.56 -17.24 42.63
N ILE A 33 -16.76 -16.65 42.78
CA ILE A 33 -17.35 -15.77 41.79
C ILE A 33 -16.51 -14.52 41.60
N GLN A 34 -16.05 -13.88 42.69
CA GLN A 34 -15.16 -12.76 42.63
C GLN A 34 -13.86 -13.09 41.87
N GLN A 35 -13.27 -14.25 42.16
CA GLN A 35 -12.11 -14.73 41.41
C GLN A 35 -12.40 -14.87 39.91
N ALA A 36 -13.58 -15.39 39.54
CA ALA A 36 -13.97 -15.60 38.13
C ALA A 36 -14.19 -14.27 37.37
N VAL A 37 -14.62 -13.20 38.06
CA VAL A 37 -14.96 -11.90 37.48
C VAL A 37 -13.83 -10.89 37.58
N ALA A 38 -13.07 -10.89 38.66
CA ALA A 38 -12.03 -9.89 38.95
C ALA A 38 -10.67 -10.50 39.31
N GLY A 39 -10.54 -11.84 39.23
CA GLY A 39 -9.30 -12.52 39.57
C GLY A 39 -8.20 -12.30 38.55
N TYR A 40 -6.97 -12.21 39.08
CA TYR A 40 -5.74 -12.11 38.33
C TYR A 40 -4.74 -13.13 38.85
N GLU A 41 -4.10 -13.86 37.96
CA GLU A 41 -3.08 -14.87 38.29
C GLU A 41 -1.87 -14.71 37.39
N ALA A 42 -0.67 -14.78 37.96
CA ALA A 42 0.57 -14.80 37.20
C ALA A 42 1.11 -16.23 37.17
N VAL A 43 1.29 -16.75 35.96
CA VAL A 43 1.74 -18.14 35.71
C VAL A 43 3.05 -18.09 34.95
N PRO A 44 4.16 -18.53 35.55
CA PRO A 44 5.43 -18.67 34.86
C PRO A 44 5.38 -19.85 33.89
N LEU A 45 5.89 -19.64 32.67
CA LEU A 45 5.96 -20.68 31.64
C LEU A 45 7.28 -21.46 31.75
N SER A 46 7.21 -22.75 31.44
CA SER A 46 8.37 -23.62 31.28
C SER A 46 8.64 -23.83 29.79
N ASP A 47 9.90 -23.64 29.36
CA ASP A 47 10.30 -23.83 27.97
C ASP A 47 10.17 -25.31 27.54
N GLY A 48 9.53 -25.55 26.41
CA GLY A 48 9.32 -26.91 25.85
C GLY A 48 8.36 -27.79 26.66
N GLY A 49 7.61 -27.22 27.63
CA GLY A 49 6.74 -27.96 28.55
C GLY A 49 5.25 -27.72 28.33
N THR A 50 4.45 -28.50 29.06
CA THR A 50 2.99 -28.27 29.19
C THR A 50 2.67 -27.81 30.59
N ILE A 51 1.94 -26.71 30.69
CA ILE A 51 1.38 -26.19 31.93
C ILE A 51 -0.11 -26.42 31.92
N THR A 52 -0.61 -27.14 32.92
CA THR A 52 -2.03 -27.44 33.07
C THR A 52 -2.64 -26.46 34.07
N LEU A 53 -3.52 -25.60 33.62
CA LEU A 53 -4.38 -24.81 34.50
C LEU A 53 -5.48 -25.70 35.05
N VAL A 54 -5.87 -25.46 36.28
CA VAL A 54 -6.88 -26.29 36.97
C VAL A 54 -8.03 -25.43 37.47
N MET A 55 -9.22 -26.01 37.52
CA MET A 55 -10.40 -25.46 38.16
C MET A 55 -11.00 -26.49 39.12
N THR A 56 -10.67 -26.36 40.40
CA THR A 56 -11.00 -27.31 41.43
C THR A 56 -12.33 -26.93 42.07
N ASN A 57 -13.13 -27.92 42.43
CA ASN A 57 -14.38 -27.74 43.16
C ASN A 57 -14.17 -27.01 44.45
N LYS A 58 -14.94 -25.97 44.75
CA LYS A 58 -14.97 -25.25 46.00
C LYS A 58 -13.62 -24.65 46.45
N THR A 59 -12.63 -24.57 45.58
CA THR A 59 -11.27 -24.12 45.96
C THR A 59 -10.74 -23.12 44.95
N ILE A 60 -10.05 -22.10 45.40
CA ILE A 60 -9.32 -21.14 44.56
C ILE A 60 -8.41 -21.89 43.58
N SER A 61 -8.45 -21.54 42.33
CA SER A 61 -7.75 -22.23 41.26
C SER A 61 -7.33 -21.27 40.13
N ASN A 62 -6.16 -21.51 39.52
CA ASN A 62 -5.61 -20.60 38.53
C ASN A 62 -6.51 -20.43 37.28
N ALA A 63 -7.15 -21.50 36.78
CA ALA A 63 -8.04 -21.39 35.63
C ALA A 63 -9.35 -20.64 35.93
N ARG A 64 -9.68 -20.33 37.21
CA ARG A 64 -10.89 -19.58 37.53
C ARG A 64 -10.68 -18.07 37.31
N ASN A 65 -9.46 -17.55 37.42
CA ASN A 65 -9.20 -16.13 37.22
C ASN A 65 -9.64 -15.65 35.84
N MET A 66 -10.14 -14.41 35.77
CA MET A 66 -10.48 -13.80 34.50
C MET A 66 -9.22 -13.42 33.72
N VAL A 67 -8.23 -12.85 34.40
CA VAL A 67 -6.97 -12.45 33.78
C VAL A 67 -5.88 -13.43 34.23
N ILE A 68 -5.20 -14.02 33.26
CA ILE A 68 -4.06 -14.90 33.49
C ILE A 68 -2.86 -14.30 32.74
N LYS A 69 -1.86 -13.89 33.51
CA LYS A 69 -0.61 -13.36 32.97
C LYS A 69 0.41 -14.48 32.82
N PHE A 70 0.93 -14.64 31.61
CA PHE A 70 2.03 -15.54 31.34
C PHE A 70 3.35 -14.79 31.27
N THR A 71 4.39 -15.39 31.85
CA THR A 71 5.76 -14.88 31.82
C THR A 71 6.74 -15.99 31.53
N GLY A 72 7.80 -15.70 30.81
CA GLY A 72 8.87 -16.67 30.52
C GLY A 72 9.49 -16.49 29.15
N THR A 73 10.59 -17.20 28.93
CA THR A 73 11.29 -17.25 27.63
C THR A 73 11.12 -18.62 27.04
N LEU A 74 10.61 -18.70 25.82
CA LEU A 74 10.31 -19.93 25.10
C LEU A 74 11.16 -20.03 23.85
N THR A 75 11.94 -21.09 23.76
CA THR A 75 12.75 -21.45 22.58
C THR A 75 12.21 -22.70 21.90
N GLY A 76 11.44 -23.52 22.63
CA GLY A 76 10.77 -24.73 22.16
C GLY A 76 9.25 -24.65 22.30
N ALA A 77 8.55 -25.51 21.56
CA ALA A 77 7.08 -25.60 21.60
C ALA A 77 6.58 -25.85 23.01
N SER A 78 5.76 -24.93 23.53
CA SER A 78 5.19 -24.97 24.87
C SER A 78 3.67 -24.90 24.81
N ILE A 79 2.99 -25.54 25.75
CA ILE A 79 1.53 -25.64 25.73
C ILE A 79 0.99 -25.22 27.11
N VAL A 80 -0.06 -24.40 27.10
CA VAL A 80 -0.92 -24.19 28.26
C VAL A 80 -2.25 -24.86 27.99
N THR A 81 -2.72 -25.69 28.93
CA THR A 81 -4.01 -26.34 28.83
C THR A 81 -4.98 -25.79 29.86
N ILE A 82 -6.22 -25.54 29.43
CA ILE A 82 -7.38 -25.16 30.26
C ILE A 82 -8.25 -26.42 30.41
N PRO A 83 -8.91 -26.62 31.57
CA PRO A 83 -9.80 -27.76 31.75
C PRO A 83 -10.92 -27.79 30.69
N ASP A 84 -11.26 -29.00 30.21
CA ASP A 84 -12.43 -29.24 29.38
C ASP A 84 -13.73 -29.02 30.18
N THR A 85 -14.83 -28.92 29.47
CA THR A 85 -16.18 -28.74 30.01
C THR A 85 -16.43 -27.43 30.76
N ILE A 86 -15.55 -26.45 30.60
CA ILE A 86 -15.66 -25.11 31.18
C ILE A 86 -16.07 -24.13 30.08
N GLU A 87 -17.17 -23.43 30.28
CA GLU A 87 -17.60 -22.31 29.42
C GLU A 87 -17.30 -21.00 30.13
N LYS A 88 -16.28 -20.29 29.66
CA LYS A 88 -15.78 -19.09 30.35
C LYS A 88 -15.01 -18.18 29.41
N PHE A 89 -15.11 -16.87 29.67
CA PHE A 89 -14.28 -15.84 29.04
C PHE A 89 -12.97 -15.67 29.79
N TYR A 90 -11.88 -15.45 29.05
CA TYR A 90 -10.53 -15.25 29.55
C TYR A 90 -9.86 -14.05 28.89
N ILE A 91 -8.99 -13.41 29.65
CA ILE A 91 -8.00 -12.46 29.16
C ILE A 91 -6.62 -13.05 29.48
N PHE A 92 -5.83 -13.32 28.46
CA PHE A 92 -4.46 -13.80 28.61
C PHE A 92 -3.48 -12.65 28.34
N ASP A 93 -2.81 -12.18 29.40
CA ASP A 93 -1.73 -11.20 29.27
C ASP A 93 -0.43 -11.94 28.96
N CYS A 94 -0.09 -12.00 27.68
CA CYS A 94 1.13 -12.60 27.17
C CYS A 94 2.21 -11.54 26.83
N SER A 95 2.04 -10.30 27.25
CA SER A 95 2.95 -9.20 26.91
C SER A 95 4.39 -9.38 27.42
N ALA A 96 4.58 -10.22 28.45
CA ALA A 96 5.88 -10.54 29.03
C ALA A 96 6.45 -11.90 28.56
N VAL A 97 5.86 -12.53 27.54
CA VAL A 97 6.35 -13.78 26.95
C VAL A 97 7.40 -13.47 25.89
N VAL A 98 8.60 -14.01 26.01
CA VAL A 98 9.64 -13.96 25.00
C VAL A 98 9.57 -15.24 24.15
N GLY A 99 9.56 -15.11 22.81
CA GLY A 99 9.32 -16.21 21.89
C GLY A 99 7.85 -16.69 21.86
N PRO A 100 6.88 -15.75 21.76
CA PRO A 100 5.46 -16.06 21.90
C PRO A 100 4.95 -17.07 20.86
N THR A 101 5.51 -17.10 19.66
CA THR A 101 5.14 -18.04 18.60
C THR A 101 5.39 -19.51 18.95
N ASN A 102 6.10 -19.76 20.04
CA ASN A 102 6.30 -21.11 20.58
C ASN A 102 5.21 -21.51 21.59
N LEU A 103 4.27 -20.62 21.96
CA LEU A 103 3.22 -20.90 22.92
C LEU A 103 1.89 -21.17 22.25
N THR A 104 1.31 -22.35 22.53
CA THR A 104 -0.07 -22.68 22.21
C THR A 104 -0.91 -22.74 23.48
N ILE A 105 -2.04 -22.03 23.51
CA ILE A 105 -3.04 -22.13 24.57
C ILE A 105 -4.25 -22.87 24.02
N LYS A 106 -4.72 -23.92 24.70
CA LYS A 106 -5.82 -24.77 24.24
C LYS A 106 -6.57 -25.38 25.41
N THR A 107 -7.70 -26.00 25.17
CA THR A 107 -8.32 -26.90 26.14
C THR A 107 -7.55 -28.23 26.22
N ALA A 108 -7.75 -29.00 27.28
CA ALA A 108 -6.98 -30.22 27.52
C ALA A 108 -7.09 -31.22 26.36
N SER A 109 -8.31 -31.49 25.88
CA SER A 109 -8.55 -32.44 24.78
C SER A 109 -8.90 -31.78 23.45
N GLY A 110 -9.36 -30.51 23.44
CA GLY A 110 -9.78 -29.81 22.23
C GLY A 110 -8.68 -28.97 21.60
N THR A 111 -9.10 -27.97 20.85
CA THR A 111 -8.23 -27.06 20.13
C THR A 111 -8.06 -25.69 20.83
N GLY A 112 -7.19 -24.87 20.32
CA GLY A 112 -6.95 -23.51 20.74
C GLY A 112 -6.14 -22.76 19.69
N PHE A 113 -5.35 -21.80 20.10
CA PHE A 113 -4.55 -20.97 19.22
C PHE A 113 -3.10 -20.86 19.69
N THR A 114 -2.21 -20.63 18.72
CA THR A 114 -0.80 -20.32 18.98
C THR A 114 -0.64 -18.81 18.92
N LEU A 115 0.15 -18.25 19.84
CA LEU A 115 0.38 -16.80 19.86
C LEU A 115 1.16 -16.34 18.63
N ASP A 116 0.76 -15.21 18.08
CA ASP A 116 1.44 -14.51 16.99
C ASP A 116 2.43 -13.45 17.49
N ALA A 117 2.15 -12.86 18.65
CA ALA A 117 2.95 -11.77 19.24
C ALA A 117 2.86 -11.76 20.78
N ALA A 118 3.77 -11.04 21.43
CA ALA A 118 3.71 -10.74 22.85
C ALA A 118 2.68 -9.60 23.11
N LYS A 119 1.40 -9.96 23.26
CA LYS A 119 0.27 -9.03 23.45
C LYS A 119 -0.76 -9.60 24.44
N ILE A 120 -1.83 -8.88 24.65
CA ILE A 120 -2.99 -9.34 25.41
C ILE A 120 -3.99 -9.97 24.45
N TYR A 121 -4.47 -11.16 24.78
CA TYR A 121 -5.45 -11.93 24.03
C TYR A 121 -6.76 -12.02 24.80
N ALA A 122 -7.87 -11.84 24.13
CA ALA A 122 -9.19 -12.17 24.63
C ALA A 122 -9.64 -13.50 24.00
N ALA A 123 -10.21 -14.38 24.79
CA ALA A 123 -10.65 -15.70 24.33
C ALA A 123 -11.83 -16.22 25.17
N TYR A 124 -12.52 -17.22 24.64
CA TYR A 124 -13.54 -17.95 25.41
C TYR A 124 -13.45 -19.44 25.14
N THR A 125 -13.81 -20.21 26.14
CA THR A 125 -14.03 -21.66 25.99
C THR A 125 -15.51 -21.96 25.78
N ASP A 126 -15.79 -22.86 24.86
CA ASP A 126 -17.16 -23.37 24.57
C ASP A 126 -17.43 -24.74 25.20
N GLY A 127 -16.65 -25.10 26.20
CA GLY A 127 -16.68 -26.41 26.84
C GLY A 127 -15.82 -27.46 26.13
N THR A 128 -15.41 -27.24 24.90
CA THR A 128 -14.60 -28.16 24.09
C THR A 128 -13.31 -27.49 23.60
N ASN A 129 -13.42 -26.31 23.03
CA ASN A 129 -12.32 -25.58 22.39
C ASN A 129 -12.07 -24.24 23.07
N LEU A 130 -10.87 -23.71 22.90
CA LEU A 130 -10.54 -22.32 23.23
C LEU A 130 -10.53 -21.48 21.96
N ASN A 131 -11.42 -20.49 21.87
CA ASN A 131 -11.62 -19.65 20.71
C ASN A 131 -11.05 -18.26 21.00
N GLU A 132 -10.09 -17.80 20.19
CA GLU A 132 -9.59 -16.43 20.25
C GLU A 132 -10.65 -15.46 19.75
N ILE A 133 -10.77 -14.31 20.42
CA ILE A 133 -11.53 -13.16 19.96
C ILE A 133 -10.54 -12.18 19.34
N SER A 134 -10.40 -12.23 18.02
CA SER A 134 -9.54 -11.33 17.24
C SER A 134 -10.39 -10.44 16.34
N LEU A 135 -9.77 -9.43 15.74
CA LEU A 135 -10.46 -8.60 14.75
C LEU A 135 -10.97 -9.41 13.56
N ASP A 136 -10.24 -10.45 13.16
CA ASP A 136 -10.63 -11.35 12.09
C ASP A 136 -11.89 -12.14 12.44
N THR A 137 -12.01 -12.62 13.71
CA THR A 137 -13.17 -13.35 14.19
C THR A 137 -14.38 -12.45 14.45
N LEU A 138 -14.17 -11.19 14.76
CA LEU A 138 -15.24 -10.21 14.95
C LEU A 138 -15.85 -9.71 13.62
N GLY A 139 -15.25 -10.09 12.47
CA GLY A 139 -15.78 -9.75 11.15
C GLY A 139 -15.84 -8.26 10.86
N GLY A 140 -15.05 -7.47 11.57
CA GLY A 140 -15.02 -6.02 11.44
C GLY A 140 -14.02 -5.53 10.39
N THR A 141 -14.43 -4.53 9.59
CA THR A 141 -13.48 -3.72 8.82
C THR A 141 -12.99 -2.56 9.67
N ILE A 142 -11.68 -2.40 9.78
CA ILE A 142 -11.11 -1.21 10.40
C ILE A 142 -11.14 -0.08 9.37
N ALA A 143 -11.89 0.99 9.65
CA ALA A 143 -11.82 2.18 8.82
C ALA A 143 -10.41 2.80 8.96
N PHE A 144 -9.73 3.03 7.85
CA PHE A 144 -8.39 3.64 7.85
C PHE A 144 -8.33 5.02 8.54
N THR A 145 -9.47 5.72 8.66
CA THR A 145 -9.58 6.95 9.43
C THR A 145 -9.30 6.78 10.92
N SER A 146 -9.41 5.56 11.44
CA SER A 146 -9.15 5.22 12.84
C SER A 146 -7.75 4.64 13.08
N VAL A 147 -6.97 4.44 12.02
CA VAL A 147 -5.59 3.94 12.13
C VAL A 147 -4.64 5.12 12.19
N THR A 148 -4.02 5.34 13.33
CA THR A 148 -2.95 6.33 13.50
C THR A 148 -1.60 5.66 13.36
N GLY A 149 -0.73 6.20 12.51
CA GLY A 149 0.62 5.66 12.28
C GLY A 149 0.92 5.44 10.80
N THR A 150 2.02 4.78 10.52
CA THR A 150 2.45 4.41 9.16
C THR A 150 2.16 2.94 8.89
N VAL A 151 1.65 2.64 7.71
CA VAL A 151 1.55 1.27 7.20
C VAL A 151 2.92 0.88 6.65
N ALA A 152 3.56 -0.14 7.22
CA ALA A 152 4.84 -0.63 6.70
C ALA A 152 4.65 -1.30 5.33
N THR A 153 5.68 -1.25 4.48
CA THR A 153 5.64 -1.83 3.12
C THR A 153 5.22 -3.31 3.12
N ALA A 154 5.69 -4.07 4.13
CA ALA A 154 5.33 -5.49 4.27
C ALA A 154 3.84 -5.74 4.60
N GLN A 155 3.11 -4.70 5.00
CA GLN A 155 1.66 -4.79 5.28
C GLN A 155 0.80 -4.51 4.04
N ILE A 156 1.42 -4.05 2.95
CA ILE A 156 0.76 -3.84 1.67
C ILE A 156 1.25 -4.95 0.76
N ALA A 157 0.36 -5.89 0.43
CA ALA A 157 0.70 -6.96 -0.50
C ALA A 157 1.06 -6.38 -1.87
N ASP A 158 1.93 -7.06 -2.61
CA ASP A 158 2.26 -6.67 -3.98
C ASP A 158 0.98 -6.55 -4.80
N GLU A 159 0.92 -5.52 -5.65
CA GLU A 159 -0.24 -5.18 -6.48
C GLU A 159 -1.53 -4.82 -5.72
N ALA A 160 -1.50 -4.72 -4.38
CA ALA A 160 -2.68 -4.34 -3.60
C ALA A 160 -3.14 -2.90 -3.86
N VAL A 161 -2.21 -1.99 -4.23
CA VAL A 161 -2.51 -0.61 -4.62
C VAL A 161 -2.63 -0.53 -6.14
N THR A 162 -3.84 -0.65 -6.65
CA THR A 162 -4.16 -0.52 -8.07
C THR A 162 -4.46 0.93 -8.46
N TYR A 163 -4.48 1.26 -9.75
CA TYR A 163 -4.85 2.60 -10.23
C TYR A 163 -6.20 3.08 -9.69
N ALA A 164 -7.17 2.20 -9.50
CA ALA A 164 -8.48 2.53 -8.94
C ALA A 164 -8.44 2.93 -7.45
N LYS A 165 -7.34 2.66 -6.76
CA LYS A 165 -7.13 3.01 -5.34
C LYS A 165 -6.24 4.24 -5.14
N ILE A 166 -5.64 4.72 -6.22
CA ILE A 166 -4.89 5.97 -6.23
C ILE A 166 -5.89 7.09 -6.47
N GLN A 167 -5.82 8.14 -5.64
CA GLN A 167 -6.71 9.29 -5.80
C GLN A 167 -6.58 9.87 -7.20
N ASP A 168 -7.71 10.17 -7.83
CA ASP A 168 -7.76 10.87 -9.11
C ASP A 168 -7.08 12.24 -9.01
N THR A 169 -6.44 12.66 -10.09
CA THR A 169 -5.92 14.03 -10.18
C THR A 169 -7.06 15.04 -10.14
N THR A 170 -6.92 16.09 -9.35
CA THR A 170 -7.94 17.14 -9.23
C THR A 170 -7.92 18.09 -10.42
N THR A 171 -6.82 18.11 -11.17
CA THR A 171 -6.63 18.98 -12.33
C THR A 171 -6.32 18.12 -13.56
N ALA A 172 -6.99 18.40 -14.68
CA ALA A 172 -6.71 17.73 -15.94
C ALA A 172 -5.26 17.96 -16.42
N ASN A 173 -4.72 17.02 -17.19
CA ASN A 173 -3.36 17.07 -17.75
C ASN A 173 -2.23 17.07 -16.71
N ARG A 174 -2.46 16.43 -15.57
CA ARG A 174 -1.46 16.18 -14.53
C ARG A 174 -1.06 14.70 -14.48
N VAL A 175 0.13 14.47 -14.01
CA VAL A 175 0.61 13.12 -13.68
C VAL A 175 0.87 13.04 -12.18
N ILE A 176 0.70 11.86 -11.60
CA ILE A 176 1.07 11.61 -10.22
C ILE A 176 2.56 11.29 -10.22
N GLY A 177 3.33 12.10 -9.54
CA GLY A 177 4.79 11.99 -9.48
C GLY A 177 5.37 12.76 -8.30
N ALA A 178 6.69 12.83 -8.22
CA ALA A 178 7.37 13.59 -7.20
C ALA A 178 8.08 14.82 -7.82
N ALA A 179 7.62 16.01 -7.48
CA ALA A 179 8.33 17.25 -7.82
C ALA A 179 9.55 17.48 -6.93
N THR A 180 9.54 16.89 -5.73
CA THR A 180 10.64 16.92 -4.77
C THR A 180 10.82 15.52 -4.20
N ALA A 181 12.04 15.09 -3.93
CA ALA A 181 12.31 13.77 -3.39
C ALA A 181 11.45 13.49 -2.13
N GLY A 182 10.74 12.38 -2.13
CA GLY A 182 9.92 11.92 -0.99
C GLY A 182 8.47 12.41 -0.94
N THR A 183 8.06 13.35 -1.81
CA THR A 183 6.67 13.83 -1.82
C THR A 183 6.00 13.49 -3.15
N VAL A 184 4.98 12.63 -3.10
CA VAL A 184 4.16 12.28 -4.26
C VAL A 184 2.93 13.18 -4.31
N GLY A 185 2.65 13.77 -5.47
CA GLY A 185 1.51 14.63 -5.71
C GLY A 185 1.24 14.84 -7.19
N GLU A 186 0.32 15.74 -7.51
CA GLU A 186 0.07 16.14 -8.90
C GLU A 186 1.21 17.02 -9.40
N VAL A 187 1.89 16.59 -10.43
CA VAL A 187 2.97 17.33 -11.04
C VAL A 187 2.69 17.64 -12.52
N GLN A 188 3.18 18.77 -12.98
CA GLN A 188 3.21 19.07 -14.40
C GLN A 188 4.47 18.45 -15.01
N VAL A 189 4.38 17.89 -16.21
CA VAL A 189 5.56 17.41 -16.94
C VAL A 189 6.46 18.59 -17.26
N SER A 190 7.65 18.63 -16.65
CA SER A 190 8.69 19.63 -16.92
C SER A 190 9.68 19.12 -17.96
N THR A 191 10.53 20.00 -18.47
CA THR A 191 11.61 19.64 -19.40
C THR A 191 12.54 18.57 -18.84
N ASP A 192 12.84 18.63 -17.53
CA ASP A 192 13.73 17.66 -16.86
C ASP A 192 13.12 16.25 -16.75
N MET A 193 11.81 16.12 -16.93
CA MET A 193 11.11 14.82 -16.96
C MET A 193 11.11 14.19 -18.36
N ILE A 194 11.53 14.93 -19.37
CA ILE A 194 11.63 14.47 -20.76
C ILE A 194 13.12 14.31 -21.05
N ALA A 195 13.58 13.06 -21.12
CA ALA A 195 14.97 12.78 -21.47
C ALA A 195 15.33 13.37 -22.84
N ASP A 196 16.58 13.74 -23.04
CA ASP A 196 17.09 14.17 -24.35
C ASP A 196 16.75 13.10 -25.41
N ASP A 197 16.33 13.56 -26.58
CA ASP A 197 15.89 12.71 -27.71
C ASP A 197 14.64 11.83 -27.44
N ALA A 198 13.95 11.99 -26.30
CA ALA A 198 12.73 11.24 -26.02
C ALA A 198 11.56 11.62 -26.92
N VAL A 199 11.54 12.85 -27.48
CA VAL A 199 10.54 13.31 -28.44
C VAL A 199 11.08 13.12 -29.85
N THR A 200 10.83 11.95 -30.42
CA THR A 200 11.23 11.62 -31.80
C THR A 200 10.23 12.17 -32.82
N ALA A 201 10.61 12.19 -34.11
CA ALA A 201 9.71 12.58 -35.21
C ALA A 201 8.37 11.83 -35.21
N ALA A 202 8.39 10.55 -34.83
CA ALA A 202 7.16 9.72 -34.75
C ALA A 202 6.21 10.13 -33.63
N LYS A 203 6.65 10.92 -32.66
CA LYS A 203 5.83 11.43 -31.54
C LYS A 203 5.32 12.84 -31.78
N LEU A 204 5.81 13.51 -32.82
CA LEU A 204 5.33 14.83 -33.23
C LEU A 204 4.19 14.65 -34.22
N ALA A 205 3.18 15.51 -34.14
CA ALA A 205 2.13 15.54 -35.15
C ALA A 205 2.74 15.89 -36.52
N ASP A 206 2.28 15.21 -37.56
CA ASP A 206 2.67 15.50 -38.93
C ASP A 206 2.35 16.96 -39.30
N THR A 207 3.27 17.59 -40.02
CA THR A 207 3.03 18.90 -40.61
C THR A 207 2.56 18.72 -42.05
N ALA A 208 2.02 19.77 -42.67
CA ALA A 208 1.61 19.70 -44.11
C ALA A 208 2.79 19.66 -45.09
N VAL A 209 4.00 19.55 -44.58
CA VAL A 209 5.23 19.50 -45.42
C VAL A 209 5.52 18.08 -45.80
N SER A 210 5.52 17.80 -47.09
CA SER A 210 5.94 16.49 -47.62
C SER A 210 7.46 16.33 -47.53
N ALA A 211 7.91 15.11 -47.22
CA ALA A 211 9.34 14.83 -47.23
C ALA A 211 9.91 14.99 -48.67
N GLY A 212 10.97 15.76 -48.82
CA GLY A 212 11.53 16.01 -50.15
C GLY A 212 12.67 17.05 -50.12
N SER A 213 13.25 17.31 -51.32
CA SER A 213 14.24 18.35 -51.50
C SER A 213 13.57 19.59 -52.11
N TYR A 214 13.81 20.72 -51.51
CA TYR A 214 13.23 22.00 -51.91
C TYR A 214 14.38 22.95 -52.34
N THR A 215 14.34 23.43 -53.59
CA THR A 215 15.34 24.38 -54.17
C THR A 215 14.79 25.79 -54.13
N ALA A 216 15.64 26.79 -53.74
CA ALA A 216 15.21 28.17 -53.57
C ALA A 216 13.95 28.30 -52.71
N SER A 217 13.87 27.57 -51.61
CA SER A 217 12.67 27.28 -50.86
C SER A 217 11.94 28.55 -50.36
N SER A 218 10.61 28.55 -50.58
CA SER A 218 9.68 29.40 -49.83
C SER A 218 9.15 28.54 -48.66
N ILE A 219 9.38 28.96 -47.42
CA ILE A 219 8.98 28.23 -46.21
C ILE A 219 8.10 29.10 -45.34
N THR A 220 7.18 28.43 -44.64
CA THR A 220 6.38 29.04 -43.57
C THR A 220 6.62 28.27 -42.27
N VAL A 221 6.82 28.96 -41.18
CA VAL A 221 7.03 28.38 -39.84
C VAL A 221 5.96 28.86 -38.89
N ASP A 222 5.60 28.01 -37.92
CA ASP A 222 4.71 28.42 -36.83
C ASP A 222 5.46 29.20 -35.73
N ALA A 223 4.72 29.61 -34.71
CA ALA A 223 5.28 30.36 -33.56
C ALA A 223 6.36 29.56 -32.77
N GLN A 224 6.41 28.22 -32.93
CA GLN A 224 7.34 27.32 -32.30
C GLN A 224 8.55 26.98 -33.21
N GLY A 225 8.60 27.57 -34.42
CA GLY A 225 9.68 27.35 -35.36
C GLY A 225 9.58 26.07 -36.20
N ARG A 226 8.44 25.36 -36.15
CA ARG A 226 8.22 24.16 -36.97
C ARG A 226 7.78 24.56 -38.38
N LEU A 227 8.27 23.85 -39.37
CA LEU A 227 7.91 24.06 -40.77
C LEU A 227 6.44 23.66 -40.97
N THR A 228 5.59 24.57 -41.45
CA THR A 228 4.16 24.32 -41.71
C THR A 228 3.84 24.27 -43.19
N ALA A 229 4.65 24.92 -44.04
CA ALA A 229 4.58 24.81 -45.49
C ALA A 229 5.98 24.93 -46.09
N ALA A 230 6.23 24.22 -47.16
CA ALA A 230 7.45 24.33 -47.98
C ALA A 230 7.11 24.13 -49.46
N SER A 231 7.68 24.95 -50.31
CA SER A 231 7.60 24.83 -51.74
C SER A 231 8.93 25.22 -52.37
N SER A 232 9.25 24.63 -53.51
CA SER A 232 10.36 25.12 -54.31
C SER A 232 10.00 26.48 -54.94
N GLY A 233 10.82 27.47 -54.68
CA GLY A 233 10.68 28.77 -55.35
C GLY A 233 11.23 28.74 -56.74
N ALA A 234 10.93 29.79 -57.49
CA ALA A 234 11.67 30.04 -58.74
C ALA A 234 13.13 30.32 -58.36
N GLY A 235 14.04 29.49 -58.80
CA GLY A 235 15.46 29.76 -58.64
C GLY A 235 15.78 31.20 -59.06
N ALA A 236 16.62 31.86 -58.28
CA ALA A 236 17.13 33.16 -58.75
C ALA A 236 17.64 32.91 -60.16
N ALA A 237 16.99 33.57 -61.10
CA ALA A 237 17.50 33.52 -62.46
C ALA A 237 18.98 33.90 -62.39
N ASN A 238 19.81 32.96 -62.84
CA ASN A 238 21.24 33.17 -62.85
C ASN A 238 21.49 34.31 -63.84
N MET A 239 21.46 35.56 -63.34
CA MET A 239 21.79 36.68 -64.18
C MET A 239 23.27 36.63 -64.46
N ILE A 240 23.63 35.95 -65.55
CA ILE A 240 24.96 36.04 -66.15
C ILE A 240 25.04 37.42 -66.74
N PRO A 241 25.86 38.34 -66.21
CA PRO A 241 26.03 39.63 -66.85
C PRO A 241 26.77 39.42 -68.15
N LEU A 242 26.01 39.47 -69.25
CA LEU A 242 26.61 39.46 -70.55
C LEU A 242 27.11 40.87 -70.88
N ILE A 243 28.40 41.05 -70.70
CA ILE A 243 29.03 42.33 -71.00
C ILE A 243 29.42 42.37 -72.46
N PHE A 244 28.63 43.10 -73.26
CA PHE A 244 28.98 43.38 -74.62
C PHE A 244 29.89 44.61 -74.70
N LYS A 245 31.08 44.41 -75.20
CA LYS A 245 31.87 45.51 -75.73
C LYS A 245 31.50 45.74 -77.21
N VAL A 246 30.74 46.78 -77.39
CA VAL A 246 30.44 47.15 -78.80
C VAL A 246 31.55 48.07 -79.31
N GLY A 247 32.25 47.55 -80.26
CA GLY A 247 33.04 48.39 -81.18
C GLY A 247 32.11 48.95 -82.28
N PRO A 248 32.58 49.79 -83.20
CA PRO A 248 31.72 50.58 -84.08
C PRO A 248 31.05 49.76 -85.23
N ALA A 249 30.67 48.48 -84.99
CA ALA A 249 29.97 47.67 -85.93
C ALA A 249 28.71 47.10 -85.31
N SER A 250 27.62 47.15 -86.03
CA SER A 250 26.32 46.51 -85.64
C SER A 250 26.46 44.99 -85.57
N GLY A 251 26.19 44.46 -84.36
CA GLY A 251 26.13 43.01 -84.10
C GLY A 251 24.76 42.63 -83.56
N SER A 252 24.28 41.42 -83.99
CA SER A 252 23.11 40.79 -83.41
C SER A 252 23.54 39.72 -82.43
N PHE A 253 22.78 39.55 -81.40
CA PHE A 253 22.95 38.41 -80.45
C PHE A 253 21.64 37.61 -80.35
N THR A 254 21.75 36.34 -80.14
CA THR A 254 20.59 35.47 -79.90
C THR A 254 20.38 35.29 -78.45
N LEU A 255 19.17 35.57 -78.00
CA LEU A 255 18.76 35.31 -76.64
C LEU A 255 18.55 33.82 -76.37
N ASP A 256 18.97 33.36 -75.21
CA ASP A 256 18.61 32.01 -74.76
C ASP A 256 17.06 31.93 -74.67
N PRO A 257 16.46 30.96 -75.33
CA PRO A 257 14.98 30.83 -75.29
C PRO A 257 14.41 30.58 -73.93
N SER A 258 15.21 30.27 -72.94
CA SER A 258 14.79 30.11 -71.52
C SER A 258 14.87 31.40 -70.71
N ALA A 259 15.38 32.50 -71.29
CA ALA A 259 15.48 33.78 -70.58
C ALA A 259 14.11 34.46 -70.47
N SER A 260 13.60 34.60 -69.23
CA SER A 260 12.29 35.19 -68.94
C SER A 260 12.26 36.74 -68.89
N LYS A 261 13.43 37.37 -68.76
CA LYS A 261 13.57 38.83 -68.80
C LYS A 261 14.95 39.25 -69.31
N VAL A 262 14.98 40.24 -70.16
CA VAL A 262 16.18 40.92 -70.63
C VAL A 262 16.06 42.42 -70.30
N GLN A 263 17.10 42.93 -69.70
CA GLN A 263 17.16 44.36 -69.40
C GLN A 263 18.40 44.92 -70.15
N ALA A 264 18.13 45.77 -71.09
CA ALA A 264 19.17 46.41 -71.93
C ALA A 264 19.38 47.86 -71.48
N PHE A 265 20.60 48.18 -71.16
CA PHE A 265 20.99 49.57 -70.91
C PHE A 265 21.82 50.10 -72.12
N LEU A 266 21.30 51.10 -72.79
CA LEU A 266 22.00 51.81 -73.81
C LEU A 266 22.70 53.01 -73.21
N PHE A 267 24.00 53.10 -73.38
CA PHE A 267 24.74 54.29 -73.07
C PHE A 267 25.16 54.90 -74.40
N ALA A 268 24.67 56.09 -74.70
CA ALA A 268 25.13 56.89 -75.82
C ALA A 268 26.53 57.42 -75.43
N GLY A 269 27.55 57.06 -76.20
CA GLY A 269 28.90 57.70 -76.12
C GLY A 269 28.81 59.09 -76.73
N GLY A 270 28.97 60.11 -75.88
CA GLY A 270 29.19 61.42 -76.40
C GLY A 270 30.54 61.48 -77.14
N GLY A 271 30.49 61.98 -78.37
CA GLY A 271 31.66 62.29 -79.16
C GLY A 271 32.41 63.47 -78.65
#